data_b0aef686ffce3e52cb76416f1ab2fe84
#
_entry.id   b0aef686ffce3e52cb76416f1ab2fe84
#
_cell.length_a   1.000
_cell.length_b   1.000
_cell.length_c   1.000
_cell.angle_alpha   90.00
_cell.angle_beta   90.00
_cell.angle_gamma   90.00
#
_symmetry.space_group_name_H-M   'P 1'
#
loop_
_entity.id
_entity.type
_entity.pdbx_description
1 polymer ?
#
loop_
_entity_poly.entity_id
_entity_poly.type
_entity_poly.pdbx_seq_one_letter_code
_entity_poly.pdbx_strand_id
1 'polypeptide(L)'
;MFNQYGIYAYNKNPFIINGEVDFNDLSRMTANLKLTANNLQLLNVKKNEESLVYGKLFVNLNSTVRGPLDALTMRGDLQLLGGTNITYVLKDSPLTVQDRMSDMVTFTSFTDTLRRRMPRKPPLPMGGMDMLITIHIDPAVQANVDLSPDQSNHINLEGGGDLSFQYTPQGDMFLNGRYTPVSYTHLTL
;
A
#
# COMPACT_ATOMS: atom_id res chain seq x y z
N MET A 1 19.79 2.54 20.74
CA MET A 1 19.89 3.87 20.12
C MET A 1 20.27 3.72 18.65
N PHE A 2 19.50 4.29 17.75
CA PHE A 2 19.77 4.34 16.31
C PHE A 2 20.22 5.76 15.96
N ASN A 3 21.40 5.88 15.39
CA ASN A 3 21.95 7.18 14.96
C ASN A 3 22.20 7.12 13.46
N GLN A 4 21.31 7.76 12.67
CA GLN A 4 21.36 7.81 11.21
C GLN A 4 21.51 6.42 10.54
N TYR A 5 20.76 5.44 11.04
CA TYR A 5 20.76 4.12 10.41
C TYR A 5 20.04 4.22 9.07
N GLY A 6 20.74 3.99 7.98
CA GLY A 6 20.26 4.11 6.62
C GLY A 6 19.97 2.76 5.97
N ILE A 7 18.78 2.58 5.46
CA ILE A 7 18.37 1.43 4.65
C ILE A 7 18.24 1.90 3.20
N TYR A 8 18.92 1.22 2.27
CA TYR A 8 18.89 1.51 0.85
C TYR A 8 17.97 0.53 0.14
N ALA A 9 17.10 1.05 -0.73
CA ALA A 9 16.22 0.23 -1.57
C ALA A 9 16.78 0.18 -3.01
N TYR A 10 16.12 0.82 -3.95
CA TYR A 10 16.47 0.74 -5.38
C TYR A 10 17.35 1.89 -5.88
N ASN A 11 17.53 2.94 -5.08
CA ASN A 11 18.42 4.05 -5.40
C ASN A 11 19.40 4.33 -4.26
N LYS A 12 20.25 5.36 -4.43
CA LYS A 12 21.29 5.73 -3.44
C LYS A 12 20.73 6.55 -2.27
N ASN A 13 19.44 6.88 -2.29
CA ASN A 13 18.80 7.67 -1.26
C ASN A 13 18.31 6.75 -0.15
N PRO A 14 18.77 6.91 1.10
CA PRO A 14 18.43 6.02 2.17
C PRO A 14 17.07 6.34 2.80
N PHE A 15 16.44 5.33 3.34
CA PHE A 15 15.47 5.46 4.41
C PHE A 15 16.23 5.54 5.73
N ILE A 16 16.12 6.65 6.43
CA ILE A 16 16.91 6.94 7.63
C ILE A 16 16.04 6.74 8.88
N ILE A 17 16.57 5.98 9.82
CA ILE A 17 15.99 5.77 11.14
C ILE A 17 16.87 6.43 12.18
N ASN A 18 16.27 7.34 12.96
CA ASN A 18 16.89 7.95 14.12
C ASN A 18 16.05 7.70 15.36
N GLY A 19 16.69 7.60 16.53
CA GLY A 19 15.97 7.47 17.79
C GLY A 19 16.43 6.26 18.60
N GLU A 20 15.56 5.80 19.45
CA GLU A 20 15.88 4.73 20.39
C GLU A 20 14.70 3.79 20.61
N VAL A 21 15.05 2.57 20.96
CA VAL A 21 14.13 1.58 21.51
C VAL A 21 14.68 1.19 22.88
N ASP A 22 13.88 1.32 23.90
CA ASP A 22 14.23 0.96 25.26
C ASP A 22 13.78 -0.48 25.55
N PHE A 23 14.74 -1.32 25.93
CA PHE A 23 14.56 -2.73 26.29
C PHE A 23 14.93 -3.00 27.75
N ASN A 24 15.11 -1.96 28.60
CA ASN A 24 15.51 -2.14 29.97
C ASN A 24 14.48 -2.94 30.78
N ASP A 25 13.22 -2.82 30.45
CA ASP A 25 12.14 -3.65 30.95
C ASP A 25 11.45 -4.37 29.79
N LEU A 26 11.66 -5.68 29.68
CA LEU A 26 11.05 -6.52 28.63
C LEU A 26 9.52 -6.54 28.70
N SER A 27 8.94 -6.15 29.83
CA SER A 27 7.48 -6.04 30.00
C SER A 27 6.94 -4.67 29.53
N ARG A 28 7.81 -3.69 29.32
CA ARG A 28 7.46 -2.31 28.94
C ARG A 28 8.44 -1.72 27.95
N MET A 29 8.72 -2.45 26.89
CA MET A 29 9.57 -1.94 25.80
C MET A 29 8.90 -0.73 25.13
N THR A 30 9.66 0.35 24.95
CA THR A 30 9.16 1.55 24.29
C THR A 30 10.03 1.94 23.10
N ALA A 31 9.42 2.55 22.11
CA ALA A 31 10.10 3.10 20.95
C ALA A 31 9.85 4.62 20.84
N ASN A 32 10.90 5.34 20.42
CA ASN A 32 10.84 6.74 20.04
C ASN A 32 11.75 6.92 18.81
N LEU A 33 11.15 6.80 17.63
CA LEU A 33 11.85 6.77 16.35
C LEU A 33 11.38 7.90 15.46
N LYS A 34 12.33 8.51 14.76
CA LYS A 34 12.08 9.41 13.64
C LYS A 34 12.50 8.72 12.36
N LEU A 35 11.57 8.62 11.42
CA LEU A 35 11.73 7.99 10.11
C LEU A 35 11.73 9.07 9.04
N THR A 36 12.78 9.11 8.24
CA THR A 36 12.89 10.10 7.16
C THR A 36 13.41 9.44 5.89
N ALA A 37 12.85 9.87 4.77
CA ALA A 37 13.34 9.53 3.44
C ALA A 37 13.19 10.73 2.52
N ASN A 38 14.15 10.90 1.63
CA ASN A 38 14.12 11.96 0.64
C ASN A 38 14.40 11.37 -0.74
N ASN A 39 13.45 11.48 -1.64
CA ASN A 39 13.50 10.92 -2.99
C ASN A 39 13.92 9.43 -2.98
N LEU A 40 13.36 8.69 -2.03
CA LEU A 40 13.60 7.25 -1.94
C LEU A 40 12.81 6.55 -3.04
N GLN A 41 13.50 5.74 -3.84
CA GLN A 41 12.84 4.82 -4.76
C GLN A 41 12.39 3.57 -3.97
N LEU A 42 11.14 3.60 -3.52
CA LEU A 42 10.57 2.55 -2.69
C LEU A 42 10.24 1.29 -3.50
N LEU A 43 9.88 1.46 -4.78
CA LEU A 43 9.50 0.37 -5.67
C LEU A 43 10.16 0.56 -7.03
N ASN A 44 10.69 -0.55 -7.60
CA ASN A 44 11.22 -0.63 -8.95
C ASN A 44 11.02 -2.06 -9.47
N VAL A 45 9.79 -2.41 -9.74
CA VAL A 45 9.39 -3.74 -10.19
C VAL A 45 9.08 -3.69 -11.67
N LYS A 46 9.73 -4.57 -12.44
CA LYS A 46 9.39 -4.78 -13.85
C LYS A 46 8.08 -5.54 -13.96
N LYS A 47 7.35 -5.27 -15.04
CA LYS A 47 6.13 -6.02 -15.37
C LYS A 47 6.42 -7.51 -15.47
N ASN A 48 5.61 -8.31 -14.79
CA ASN A 48 5.62 -9.76 -14.82
C ASN A 48 4.16 -10.25 -14.74
N GLU A 49 3.84 -11.39 -15.34
CA GLU A 49 2.48 -11.98 -15.36
C GLU A 49 1.93 -12.27 -13.95
N GLU A 50 2.81 -12.50 -12.98
CA GLU A 50 2.43 -12.76 -11.59
C GLU A 50 2.34 -11.50 -10.73
N SER A 51 2.87 -10.37 -11.19
CA SER A 51 2.93 -9.13 -10.42
C SER A 51 1.55 -8.49 -10.28
N LEU A 52 1.13 -8.24 -9.04
CA LEU A 52 -0.07 -7.43 -8.75
C LEU A 52 0.22 -5.94 -8.85
N VAL A 53 1.47 -5.55 -8.58
CA VAL A 53 1.93 -4.16 -8.66
C VAL A 53 3.28 -4.13 -9.34
N TYR A 54 3.44 -3.25 -10.31
CA TYR A 54 4.71 -3.00 -10.97
C TYR A 54 4.91 -1.51 -11.29
N GLY A 55 6.13 -1.13 -11.66
CA GLY A 55 6.49 0.25 -11.97
C GLY A 55 7.51 0.83 -11.00
N LYS A 56 7.50 2.14 -10.85
CA LYS A 56 8.42 2.89 -10.00
C LYS A 56 7.66 3.77 -9.04
N LEU A 57 8.09 3.79 -7.78
CA LEU A 57 7.50 4.61 -6.73
C LEU A 57 8.60 5.42 -6.04
N PHE A 58 8.49 6.73 -6.08
CA PHE A 58 9.40 7.67 -5.43
C PHE A 58 8.66 8.44 -4.34
N VAL A 59 9.27 8.49 -3.15
CA VAL A 59 8.64 9.08 -1.98
C VAL A 59 9.58 9.96 -1.18
N ASN A 60 9.00 10.98 -0.56
CA ASN A 60 9.54 11.62 0.63
C ASN A 60 8.72 11.15 1.83
N LEU A 61 9.38 10.87 2.94
CA LEU A 61 8.73 10.50 4.19
C LEU A 61 9.33 11.30 5.33
N ASN A 62 8.48 11.81 6.21
CA ASN A 62 8.87 12.37 7.49
C ASN A 62 7.84 11.93 8.53
N SER A 63 8.21 10.98 9.37
CA SER A 63 7.29 10.46 10.37
C SER A 63 7.97 10.16 11.68
N THR A 64 7.16 10.07 12.74
CA THR A 64 7.59 9.67 14.07
C THR A 64 6.78 8.48 14.54
N VAL A 65 7.47 7.53 15.17
CA VAL A 65 6.87 6.36 15.81
C VAL A 65 7.21 6.42 17.30
N ARG A 66 6.18 6.40 18.15
CA ARG A 66 6.34 6.54 19.60
C ARG A 66 5.38 5.62 20.34
N GLY A 67 5.81 5.22 21.53
CA GLY A 67 4.98 4.49 22.48
C GLY A 67 5.51 3.12 22.82
N PRO A 68 4.78 2.39 23.67
CA PRO A 68 5.09 1.01 23.96
C PRO A 68 4.93 0.14 22.70
N LEU A 69 5.70 -0.95 22.57
CA LEU A 69 5.72 -1.77 21.35
C LEU A 69 4.38 -2.46 21.06
N ASP A 70 3.54 -2.60 22.06
CA ASP A 70 2.18 -3.14 21.96
C ASP A 70 1.11 -2.08 21.64
N ALA A 71 1.46 -0.78 21.71
CA ALA A 71 0.57 0.36 21.46
C ALA A 71 1.33 1.52 20.78
N LEU A 72 1.95 1.25 19.64
CA LEU A 72 2.72 2.24 18.89
C LEU A 72 1.80 3.28 18.24
N THR A 73 2.24 4.52 18.29
CA THR A 73 1.62 5.65 17.59
C THR A 73 2.54 6.14 16.50
N MET A 74 2.08 6.15 15.25
CA MET A 74 2.80 6.69 14.11
C MET A 74 2.08 7.92 13.55
N ARG A 75 2.81 9.00 13.38
CA ARG A 75 2.32 10.27 12.81
C ARG A 75 3.34 10.80 11.82
N GLY A 76 2.89 11.34 10.69
CA GLY A 76 3.81 11.93 9.73
C GLY A 76 3.18 12.26 8.39
N ASP A 77 4.08 12.63 7.46
CA ASP A 77 3.75 13.06 6.11
C ASP A 77 4.48 12.18 5.11
N LEU A 78 3.76 11.72 4.10
CA LEU A 78 4.26 10.97 2.95
C LEU A 78 3.98 11.77 1.69
N GLN A 79 4.98 12.05 0.89
CA GLN A 79 4.81 12.69 -0.41
C GLN A 79 5.14 11.70 -1.51
N LEU A 80 4.20 11.48 -2.44
CA LEU A 80 4.43 10.78 -3.70
C LEU A 80 4.97 11.77 -4.72
N LEU A 81 6.14 11.48 -5.27
CA LEU A 81 6.85 12.39 -6.18
C LEU A 81 6.45 12.14 -7.64
N GLY A 82 6.49 13.19 -8.47
CA GLY A 82 6.06 13.16 -9.86
C GLY A 82 6.81 12.20 -10.80
N GLY A 83 7.96 11.63 -10.35
CA GLY A 83 8.62 10.52 -11.06
C GLY A 83 7.97 9.16 -10.86
N THR A 84 6.90 9.09 -10.06
CA THR A 84 6.16 7.85 -9.76
C THR A 84 5.27 7.47 -10.93
N ASN A 85 5.41 6.20 -11.35
CA ASN A 85 4.53 5.55 -12.32
C ASN A 85 4.32 4.12 -11.85
N ILE A 86 3.14 3.83 -11.32
CA ILE A 86 2.77 2.53 -10.78
C ILE A 86 1.56 1.97 -11.51
N THR A 87 1.53 0.67 -11.67
CA THR A 87 0.38 -0.05 -12.22
C THR A 87 -0.05 -1.12 -11.24
N TYR A 88 -1.33 -1.13 -10.91
CA TYR A 88 -1.99 -2.18 -10.16
C TYR A 88 -2.79 -3.09 -11.10
N VAL A 89 -2.59 -4.39 -10.99
CA VAL A 89 -3.30 -5.40 -11.81
C VAL A 89 -4.40 -6.04 -10.98
N LEU A 90 -5.63 -5.85 -11.42
CA LEU A 90 -6.80 -6.45 -10.77
C LEU A 90 -7.00 -7.88 -11.32
N LYS A 91 -6.47 -8.89 -10.60
CA LYS A 91 -6.56 -10.30 -11.03
C LYS A 91 -7.97 -10.90 -10.91
N ASP A 92 -8.75 -10.42 -9.94
CA ASP A 92 -10.11 -10.90 -9.69
C ASP A 92 -11.15 -9.89 -10.21
N SER A 93 -11.01 -9.46 -11.46
CA SER A 93 -11.97 -8.52 -12.05
C SER A 93 -13.26 -9.25 -12.44
N PRO A 94 -14.44 -8.78 -11.99
CA PRO A 94 -15.73 -9.29 -12.47
C PRO A 94 -15.98 -8.98 -13.94
N LEU A 95 -15.03 -8.30 -14.62
CA LEU A 95 -15.11 -7.94 -16.05
C LEU A 95 -14.48 -9.01 -16.96
N THR A 96 -13.80 -10.00 -16.42
CA THR A 96 -13.30 -11.12 -17.23
C THR A 96 -14.45 -12.01 -17.66
N VAL A 97 -14.59 -12.19 -18.98
CA VAL A 97 -15.67 -13.01 -19.60
C VAL A 97 -15.63 -14.47 -19.10
N GLN A 98 -14.48 -14.96 -18.65
CA GLN A 98 -14.33 -16.29 -18.08
C GLN A 98 -15.05 -16.46 -16.72
N ASP A 99 -15.07 -15.43 -15.87
CA ASP A 99 -15.79 -15.50 -14.58
C ASP A 99 -17.31 -15.53 -14.78
N ARG A 100 -17.83 -14.86 -15.80
CA ARG A 100 -19.27 -14.91 -16.12
C ARG A 100 -19.73 -16.28 -16.59
N MET A 101 -18.85 -17.06 -17.22
CA MET A 101 -19.19 -18.41 -17.68
C MET A 101 -19.04 -19.46 -16.58
N SER A 102 -18.11 -19.29 -15.64
CA SER A 102 -17.94 -20.20 -14.49
C SER A 102 -19.05 -20.08 -13.46
N ASP A 103 -19.64 -18.90 -13.31
CA ASP A 103 -20.78 -18.67 -12.42
C ASP A 103 -22.14 -19.14 -13.03
N MET A 104 -22.22 -19.24 -14.36
CA MET A 104 -23.43 -19.69 -15.06
C MET A 104 -23.56 -21.22 -15.18
N VAL A 105 -22.47 -21.98 -14.95
CA VAL A 105 -22.49 -23.44 -15.01
C VAL A 105 -21.88 -24.01 -13.72
N THR A 106 -22.63 -23.91 -12.63
CA THR A 106 -22.31 -24.67 -11.41
C THR A 106 -22.77 -26.11 -11.61
N PHE A 107 -21.86 -26.98 -12.07
CA PHE A 107 -22.07 -28.40 -11.93
C PHE A 107 -22.00 -28.74 -10.43
N THR A 108 -23.13 -28.78 -9.77
CA THR A 108 -23.22 -29.31 -8.40
C THR A 108 -22.99 -30.83 -8.45
N SER A 109 -21.74 -31.24 -8.29
CA SER A 109 -21.47 -32.62 -7.90
C SER A 109 -21.83 -32.75 -6.43
N PHE A 110 -22.70 -33.70 -6.11
CA PHE A 110 -23.20 -33.98 -4.74
C PHE A 110 -22.12 -34.33 -3.72
N THR A 111 -20.86 -34.38 -4.11
CA THR A 111 -19.69 -34.67 -3.24
C THR A 111 -19.05 -33.43 -2.62
N ASP A 112 -19.45 -32.21 -2.99
CA ASP A 112 -18.76 -30.98 -2.59
C ASP A 112 -19.35 -30.27 -1.36
N THR A 113 -20.34 -30.87 -0.71
CA THR A 113 -20.95 -30.32 0.52
C THR A 113 -20.05 -30.38 1.76
N LEU A 114 -18.86 -30.98 1.67
CA LEU A 114 -17.92 -31.11 2.78
C LEU A 114 -16.68 -30.19 2.69
N ARG A 115 -16.49 -29.47 1.60
CA ARG A 115 -15.48 -28.42 1.56
C ARG A 115 -16.06 -27.13 2.17
N ARG A 116 -16.06 -27.06 3.52
CA ARG A 116 -16.14 -25.79 4.22
C ARG A 116 -15.12 -24.84 3.58
N ARG A 117 -15.60 -23.81 2.86
CA ARG A 117 -14.77 -22.64 2.57
C ARG A 117 -14.19 -22.19 3.90
N MET A 118 -12.90 -22.46 4.11
CA MET A 118 -12.24 -21.88 5.27
C MET A 118 -12.40 -20.37 5.15
N PRO A 119 -13.00 -19.71 6.15
CA PRO A 119 -13.08 -18.27 6.13
C PRO A 119 -11.64 -17.75 5.97
N ARG A 120 -11.41 -16.88 4.99
CA ARG A 120 -10.12 -16.18 4.88
C ARG A 120 -9.87 -15.58 6.24
N LYS A 121 -8.81 -16.04 6.93
CA LYS A 121 -8.41 -15.42 8.19
C LYS A 121 -8.24 -13.93 7.91
N PRO A 122 -8.94 -13.06 8.66
CA PRO A 122 -8.68 -11.64 8.55
C PRO A 122 -7.16 -11.43 8.76
N PRO A 123 -6.55 -10.46 8.05
CA PRO A 123 -5.15 -10.14 8.29
C PRO A 123 -4.98 -9.90 9.79
N LEU A 124 -3.92 -10.49 10.36
CA LEU A 124 -3.62 -10.28 11.78
C LEU A 124 -3.50 -8.76 11.99
N PRO A 125 -4.29 -8.16 12.89
CA PRO A 125 -4.13 -6.77 13.20
C PRO A 125 -2.67 -6.55 13.61
N MET A 126 -2.02 -5.52 13.08
CA MET A 126 -0.72 -5.07 13.59
C MET A 126 -0.95 -4.55 15.01
N GLY A 127 -0.85 -5.49 15.98
CA GLY A 127 -1.35 -5.33 17.33
C GLY A 127 -1.04 -3.95 17.90
N GLY A 128 -2.08 -3.21 18.26
CA GLY A 128 -1.99 -1.97 19.01
C GLY A 128 -1.44 -0.75 18.26
N MET A 129 -1.20 -0.78 16.95
CA MET A 129 -0.67 0.37 16.22
C MET A 129 -1.76 1.37 15.85
N ASP A 130 -1.57 2.63 16.22
CA ASP A 130 -2.38 3.77 15.78
C ASP A 130 -1.56 4.62 14.80
N MET A 131 -1.98 4.68 13.53
CA MET A 131 -1.27 5.41 12.48
C MET A 131 -2.15 6.49 11.89
N LEU A 132 -1.57 7.69 11.72
CA LEU A 132 -2.16 8.77 10.95
C LEU A 132 -1.07 9.39 10.08
N ILE A 133 -1.22 9.25 8.77
CA ILE A 133 -0.28 9.73 7.75
C ILE A 133 -1.02 10.65 6.79
N THR A 134 -0.52 11.87 6.64
CA THR A 134 -0.95 12.76 5.55
C THR A 134 -0.18 12.36 4.28
N ILE A 135 -0.90 12.18 3.18
CA ILE A 135 -0.32 11.78 1.90
C ILE A 135 -0.51 12.92 0.92
N HIS A 136 0.59 13.49 0.44
CA HIS A 136 0.62 14.50 -0.61
C HIS A 136 1.00 13.84 -1.92
N ILE A 137 0.17 13.97 -2.94
CA ILE A 137 0.38 13.39 -4.27
C ILE A 137 0.72 14.52 -5.24
N ASP A 138 1.92 14.45 -5.83
CA ASP A 138 2.33 15.40 -6.86
C ASP A 138 1.44 15.23 -8.12
N PRO A 139 1.02 16.33 -8.79
CA PRO A 139 0.17 16.25 -9.99
C PRO A 139 0.72 15.44 -11.16
N ALA A 140 2.03 15.23 -11.22
CA ALA A 140 2.69 14.42 -12.25
C ALA A 140 2.80 12.92 -11.89
N VAL A 141 2.19 12.48 -10.78
CA VAL A 141 2.12 11.07 -10.41
C VAL A 141 1.18 10.34 -11.35
N GLN A 142 1.66 9.22 -11.90
CA GLN A 142 0.89 8.33 -12.75
C GLN A 142 0.54 7.06 -12.00
N ALA A 143 -0.76 6.80 -11.87
CA ALA A 143 -1.31 5.60 -11.27
C ALA A 143 -2.21 4.90 -12.29
N ASN A 144 -1.86 3.67 -12.64
CA ASN A 144 -2.58 2.90 -13.63
C ASN A 144 -3.24 1.69 -12.95
N VAL A 145 -4.40 1.30 -13.45
CA VAL A 145 -5.10 0.11 -13.01
C VAL A 145 -5.41 -0.74 -14.24
N ASP A 146 -4.80 -1.92 -14.31
CA ASP A 146 -5.15 -2.92 -15.31
C ASP A 146 -6.36 -3.71 -14.78
N LEU A 147 -7.50 -3.55 -15.43
CA LEU A 147 -8.79 -4.16 -15.03
C LEU A 147 -8.93 -5.59 -15.55
N SER A 148 -8.07 -6.00 -16.48
CA SER A 148 -8.04 -7.35 -17.02
C SER A 148 -6.61 -7.86 -17.14
N PRO A 149 -6.36 -9.16 -16.96
CA PRO A 149 -5.01 -9.73 -17.05
C PRO A 149 -4.36 -9.56 -18.42
N ASP A 150 -5.16 -9.50 -19.49
CA ASP A 150 -4.74 -9.27 -20.87
C ASP A 150 -4.50 -7.80 -21.22
N GLN A 151 -4.77 -6.89 -20.23
CA GLN A 151 -4.62 -5.43 -20.35
C GLN A 151 -5.46 -4.78 -21.46
N SER A 152 -6.46 -5.47 -21.95
CA SER A 152 -7.42 -4.90 -22.89
C SER A 152 -8.20 -3.73 -22.26
N ASN A 153 -8.39 -3.78 -20.93
CA ASN A 153 -9.09 -2.76 -20.17
C ASN A 153 -8.15 -2.19 -19.10
N HIS A 154 -7.87 -0.90 -19.19
CA HIS A 154 -7.03 -0.21 -18.21
C HIS A 154 -7.53 1.21 -17.95
N ILE A 155 -7.23 1.71 -16.78
CA ILE A 155 -7.46 3.09 -16.37
C ILE A 155 -6.10 3.72 -16.10
N ASN A 156 -5.80 4.83 -16.78
CA ASN A 156 -4.62 5.64 -16.52
C ASN A 156 -5.07 6.92 -15.80
N LEU A 157 -4.51 7.17 -14.64
CA LEU A 157 -4.76 8.35 -13.84
C LEU A 157 -3.45 9.13 -13.68
N GLU A 158 -3.46 10.38 -14.08
CA GLU A 158 -2.41 11.34 -13.76
C GLU A 158 -3.03 12.48 -12.97
N GLY A 159 -2.48 12.81 -11.83
CA GLY A 159 -3.04 13.85 -11.00
C GLY A 159 -2.46 13.85 -9.59
N GLY A 160 -2.93 14.80 -8.80
CA GLY A 160 -2.45 15.03 -7.46
C GLY A 160 -3.57 15.26 -6.46
N GLY A 161 -3.16 15.43 -5.21
CA GLY A 161 -4.11 15.68 -4.14
C GLY A 161 -3.53 15.43 -2.77
N ASP A 162 -4.39 15.63 -1.79
CA ASP A 162 -4.08 15.45 -0.39
C ASP A 162 -5.03 14.43 0.22
N LEU A 163 -4.46 13.37 0.78
CA LEU A 163 -5.20 12.30 1.43
C LEU A 163 -4.72 12.16 2.88
N SER A 164 -5.58 11.66 3.72
CA SER A 164 -5.28 11.26 5.11
C SER A 164 -5.54 9.77 5.24
N PHE A 165 -4.51 9.03 5.57
CA PHE A 165 -4.60 7.60 5.86
C PHE A 165 -4.57 7.40 7.38
N GLN A 166 -5.56 6.71 7.89
CA GLN A 166 -5.66 6.32 9.29
C GLN A 166 -5.75 4.81 9.41
N TYR A 167 -4.96 4.25 10.33
CA TYR A 167 -5.05 2.86 10.76
C TYR A 167 -5.25 2.83 12.27
N THR A 168 -6.30 2.16 12.72
CA THR A 168 -6.65 2.10 14.15
C THR A 168 -6.06 0.85 14.82
N PRO A 169 -5.90 0.84 16.15
CA PRO A 169 -5.47 -0.35 16.89
C PRO A 169 -6.39 -1.57 16.71
N GLN A 170 -7.64 -1.35 16.31
CA GLN A 170 -8.63 -2.40 16.03
C GLN A 170 -8.45 -3.04 14.64
N GLY A 171 -7.59 -2.43 13.80
CA GLY A 171 -7.31 -2.91 12.44
C GLY A 171 -8.16 -2.25 11.36
N ASP A 172 -8.96 -1.23 11.72
CA ASP A 172 -9.73 -0.48 10.74
C ASP A 172 -8.83 0.49 9.96
N MET A 173 -9.08 0.59 8.65
CA MET A 173 -8.36 1.48 7.75
C MET A 173 -9.31 2.49 7.13
N PHE A 174 -8.93 3.76 7.18
CA PHE A 174 -9.67 4.86 6.57
C PHE A 174 -8.74 5.65 5.66
N LEU A 175 -9.24 5.98 4.47
CA LEU A 175 -8.55 6.86 3.52
C LEU A 175 -9.54 7.96 3.14
N ASN A 176 -9.22 9.20 3.51
CA ASN A 176 -10.05 10.37 3.26
C ASN A 176 -9.23 11.45 2.57
N GLY A 177 -9.87 12.26 1.75
CA GLY A 177 -9.20 13.40 1.13
C GLY A 177 -9.74 13.74 -0.25
N ARG A 178 -8.94 14.49 -1.00
CA ARG A 178 -9.28 14.94 -2.35
C ARG A 178 -8.17 14.55 -3.31
N TYR A 179 -8.54 13.90 -4.40
CA TYR A 179 -7.69 13.66 -5.55
C TYR A 179 -8.25 14.42 -6.75
N THR A 180 -7.40 15.14 -7.46
CA THR A 180 -7.75 15.90 -8.64
C THR A 180 -7.01 15.34 -9.84
N PRO A 181 -7.68 14.58 -10.73
CA PRO A 181 -7.06 14.10 -11.95
C PRO A 181 -6.76 15.29 -12.90
N VAL A 182 -5.57 15.29 -13.45
CA VAL A 182 -5.15 16.24 -14.49
C VAL A 182 -5.41 15.66 -15.88
N SER A 183 -5.20 14.34 -16.01
CA SER A 183 -5.49 13.60 -17.23
C SER A 183 -6.00 12.21 -16.88
N TYR A 184 -6.91 11.69 -17.69
CA TYR A 184 -7.33 10.29 -17.64
C TYR A 184 -7.56 9.76 -19.05
N THR A 185 -7.15 8.53 -19.31
CA THR A 185 -7.41 7.85 -20.56
C THR A 185 -8.62 6.94 -20.40
N HIS A 186 -9.54 7.02 -21.34
CA HIS A 186 -10.84 6.37 -21.26
C HIS A 186 -10.74 4.87 -21.52
N LEU A 187 -11.61 4.12 -20.84
CA LEU A 187 -11.86 2.69 -21.07
C LEU A 187 -12.39 2.50 -22.48
N THR A 188 -11.74 1.69 -23.29
CA THR A 188 -12.31 1.17 -24.53
C THR A 188 -12.96 -0.16 -24.22
N LEU A 189 -14.28 -0.19 -24.23
CA LEU A 189 -15.08 -1.42 -24.14
C LEU A 189 -15.08 -2.14 -25.49
#